data_63d2a399a33693ba5b1b046c11c4c826
#
_entry.id   63d2a399a33693ba5b1b046c11c4c826
#
_cell.length_a   1.000
_cell.length_b   1.000
_cell.length_c   1.000
_cell.angle_alpha   90.00
_cell.angle_beta   90.00
_cell.angle_gamma   90.00
#
_symmetry.space_group_name_H-M   'P 1'
#
loop_
_entity.id
_entity.type
_entity.pdbx_description
1 polymer ?
#
loop_
_entity_poly.entity_id
_entity_poly.type
_entity_poly.pdbx_seq_one_letter_code
_entity_poly.pdbx_strand_id
1 'polypeptide(L)'
;VLGAASVMGLLSDRPRVLALGEPTHDDGTLLWVRNDLFRGLVEEEGYRTIALESDCLRGLVVDEYVTFGHGTLEEVMERGFSHGFGSYAANRELVRWMRAHNEGRPVGERVRFAGFDGPLEISGAESPRQALSALYDHLAEQVEADLLPCTAGNLDRLLGSDGPWTAPEAMMDPARSVGRSAEAGELRLIADDLVSLLDAQAPYLVGATSRAELAQAELYGRTAVGLLRYHHWLADTSPARITRLLGVRDQMMAHNLLALADRGPVLVHAHNSHLQRERSSMRMWQGLMEWWSAGPRVRVPAHRVGHTASPRGGGATPGECGGGVVRAGSGAVCGGRP
;
A
#
# COMPACT_ATOMS: atom_id res chain seq x y z
N VAL A 1 -28.35 -0.32 -1.38
CA VAL A 1 -27.14 -0.08 -0.56
C VAL A 1 -26.44 -1.41 -0.42
N LEU A 2 -25.15 -1.48 -0.76
CA LEU A 2 -24.33 -2.70 -0.62
C LEU A 2 -23.90 -2.81 0.86
N GLY A 3 -24.73 -3.49 1.68
CA GLY A 3 -24.44 -3.68 3.11
C GLY A 3 -23.39 -4.77 3.36
N ALA A 4 -22.73 -4.73 4.51
CA ALA A 4 -21.71 -5.71 4.91
C ALA A 4 -22.23 -7.14 4.85
N ALA A 5 -23.41 -7.41 5.41
CA ALA A 5 -24.05 -8.74 5.37
C ALA A 5 -24.27 -9.25 3.94
N SER A 6 -24.65 -8.36 2.99
CA SER A 6 -24.85 -8.75 1.58
C SER A 6 -23.53 -9.13 0.91
N VAL A 7 -22.44 -8.39 1.19
CA VAL A 7 -21.09 -8.69 0.66
C VAL A 7 -20.57 -9.99 1.26
N MET A 8 -20.67 -10.13 2.58
CA MET A 8 -20.19 -11.32 3.28
C MET A 8 -20.98 -12.58 2.88
N GLY A 9 -22.27 -12.45 2.59
CA GLY A 9 -23.10 -13.54 2.06
C GLY A 9 -22.71 -14.05 0.67
N LEU A 10 -21.91 -13.28 -0.10
CA LEU A 10 -21.35 -13.73 -1.38
C LEU A 10 -20.05 -14.55 -1.22
N LEU A 11 -19.51 -14.58 -0.02
CA LEU A 11 -18.22 -15.24 0.26
C LEU A 11 -18.49 -16.55 1.00
N SER A 12 -17.70 -17.58 0.69
CA SER A 12 -17.79 -18.89 1.37
C SER A 12 -17.19 -18.86 2.78
N ASP A 13 -16.21 -17.97 3.01
CA ASP A 13 -15.57 -17.75 4.31
C ASP A 13 -15.26 -16.28 4.51
N ARG A 14 -14.94 -15.92 5.76
CA ARG A 14 -14.51 -14.58 6.13
C ARG A 14 -13.06 -14.34 5.69
N PRO A 15 -12.81 -13.47 4.69
CA PRO A 15 -11.46 -13.22 4.22
C PRO A 15 -10.69 -12.32 5.20
N ARG A 16 -9.38 -12.55 5.33
CA ARG A 16 -8.49 -11.61 6.04
C ARG A 16 -8.26 -10.32 5.22
N VAL A 17 -8.31 -10.43 3.90
CA VAL A 17 -8.26 -9.28 2.98
C VAL A 17 -9.52 -9.28 2.14
N LEU A 18 -10.39 -8.31 2.39
CA LEU A 18 -11.54 -8.02 1.52
C LEU A 18 -11.16 -6.85 0.61
N ALA A 19 -11.03 -7.11 -0.69
CA ALA A 19 -10.63 -6.10 -1.65
C ALA A 19 -11.84 -5.56 -2.42
N LEU A 20 -12.07 -4.26 -2.34
CA LEU A 20 -13.04 -3.50 -3.11
C LEU A 20 -12.28 -2.68 -4.16
N GLY A 21 -12.40 -3.07 -5.41
CA GLY A 21 -11.76 -2.40 -6.52
C GLY A 21 -12.63 -1.32 -7.14
N GLU A 22 -12.02 -0.24 -7.64
CA GLU A 22 -12.67 0.80 -8.41
C GLU A 22 -12.14 0.84 -9.86
N PRO A 23 -12.98 1.15 -10.86
CA PRO A 23 -12.55 1.24 -12.25
C PRO A 23 -11.84 2.56 -12.58
N THR A 24 -12.05 3.59 -11.77
CA THR A 24 -11.45 4.93 -11.86
C THR A 24 -11.43 5.58 -10.49
N HIS A 25 -10.41 6.37 -10.20
CA HIS A 25 -10.27 7.05 -8.91
C HIS A 25 -11.26 8.19 -8.66
N ASP A 26 -11.87 8.74 -9.72
CA ASP A 26 -12.67 9.97 -9.63
C ASP A 26 -14.18 9.73 -9.42
N ASP A 27 -14.62 8.48 -9.23
CA ASP A 27 -16.02 8.19 -8.95
C ASP A 27 -16.34 8.38 -7.45
N GLY A 28 -16.78 9.59 -7.12
CA GLY A 28 -17.17 9.93 -5.75
C GLY A 28 -18.22 8.99 -5.15
N THR A 29 -19.11 8.40 -5.97
CA THR A 29 -20.15 7.48 -5.50
C THR A 29 -19.56 6.21 -4.90
N LEU A 30 -18.51 5.65 -5.54
CA LEU A 30 -17.84 4.45 -5.06
C LEU A 30 -17.14 4.67 -3.72
N LEU A 31 -16.61 5.87 -3.49
CA LEU A 31 -15.96 6.21 -2.22
C LEU A 31 -16.97 6.27 -1.06
N TRP A 32 -18.19 6.75 -1.28
CA TRP A 32 -19.25 6.69 -0.28
C TRP A 32 -19.73 5.26 0.00
N VAL A 33 -19.89 4.44 -1.04
CA VAL A 33 -20.23 3.01 -0.89
C VAL A 33 -19.15 2.28 -0.10
N ARG A 34 -17.85 2.57 -0.35
CA ARG A 34 -16.74 2.03 0.43
C ARG A 34 -16.84 2.39 1.91
N ASN A 35 -17.15 3.66 2.21
CA ASN A 35 -17.28 4.13 3.59
C ASN A 35 -18.41 3.40 4.32
N ASP A 36 -19.57 3.28 3.68
CA ASP A 36 -20.73 2.58 4.25
C ASP A 36 -20.44 1.09 4.45
N LEU A 37 -19.76 0.47 3.48
CA LEU A 37 -19.32 -0.92 3.61
C LEU A 37 -18.38 -1.09 4.79
N PHE A 38 -17.38 -0.19 4.94
CA PHE A 38 -16.42 -0.28 6.04
C PHE A 38 -17.10 -0.14 7.40
N ARG A 39 -18.06 0.77 7.56
CA ARG A 39 -18.85 0.90 8.78
C ARG A 39 -19.57 -0.39 9.15
N GLY A 40 -20.30 -0.96 8.20
CA GLY A 40 -20.98 -2.23 8.42
C GLY A 40 -20.01 -3.37 8.77
N LEU A 41 -18.86 -3.46 8.09
CA LEU A 41 -17.82 -4.45 8.40
C LEU A 41 -17.24 -4.28 9.81
N VAL A 42 -17.10 -3.05 10.29
CA VAL A 42 -16.63 -2.75 11.65
C VAL A 42 -17.69 -3.17 12.68
N GLU A 43 -18.94 -2.84 12.43
CA GLU A 43 -20.05 -3.06 13.37
C GLU A 43 -20.49 -4.53 13.43
N GLU A 44 -20.56 -5.21 12.29
CA GLU A 44 -21.17 -6.54 12.17
C GLU A 44 -20.11 -7.64 12.03
N GLU A 45 -18.94 -7.35 11.45
CA GLU A 45 -17.98 -8.35 11.00
C GLU A 45 -16.60 -8.25 11.69
N GLY A 46 -16.42 -7.28 12.60
CA GLY A 46 -15.21 -7.13 13.41
C GLY A 46 -13.97 -6.75 12.61
N TYR A 47 -14.13 -6.17 11.40
CA TYR A 47 -13.02 -5.52 10.71
C TYR A 47 -12.58 -4.29 11.50
N ARG A 48 -11.28 -4.02 11.52
CA ARG A 48 -10.76 -2.88 12.25
C ARG A 48 -9.81 -2.02 11.42
N THR A 49 -9.44 -2.46 10.24
CA THR A 49 -8.48 -1.75 9.38
C THR A 49 -9.09 -1.51 8.02
N ILE A 50 -8.92 -0.27 7.53
CA ILE A 50 -9.11 0.07 6.13
C ILE A 50 -7.77 0.48 5.54
N ALA A 51 -7.44 -0.06 4.36
CA ALA A 51 -6.23 0.25 3.62
C ALA A 51 -6.60 0.86 2.26
N LEU A 52 -6.06 2.05 1.97
CA LEU A 52 -6.30 2.75 0.70
C LEU A 52 -5.04 2.74 -0.16
N GLU A 53 -5.21 2.80 -1.49
CA GLU A 53 -4.15 3.04 -2.47
C GLU A 53 -3.58 4.44 -2.30
N SER A 54 -2.85 4.63 -1.22
CA SER A 54 -2.19 5.88 -0.86
C SER A 54 -0.87 5.56 -0.20
N ASP A 55 0.05 6.51 -0.21
CA ASP A 55 1.37 6.41 0.40
C ASP A 55 1.30 5.88 1.83
N CYS A 56 2.02 4.81 2.10
CA CYS A 56 2.02 4.11 3.38
C CYS A 56 2.65 4.94 4.52
N LEU A 57 3.59 5.84 4.22
CA LEU A 57 4.21 6.72 5.23
C LEU A 57 3.32 7.92 5.53
N ARG A 58 2.70 8.53 4.50
CA ARG A 58 1.68 9.57 4.69
C ARG A 58 0.47 9.02 5.45
N GLY A 59 0.07 7.79 5.16
CA GLY A 59 -1.01 7.10 5.87
C GLY A 59 -0.81 7.01 7.38
N LEU A 60 0.42 7.02 7.89
CA LEU A 60 0.71 7.07 9.33
C LEU A 60 0.17 8.35 9.97
N VAL A 61 0.17 9.48 9.26
CA VAL A 61 -0.41 10.76 9.75
C VAL A 61 -1.91 10.62 9.96
N VAL A 62 -2.60 9.94 9.03
CA VAL A 62 -4.04 9.67 9.17
C VAL A 62 -4.29 8.72 10.34
N ASP A 63 -3.51 7.64 10.44
CA ASP A 63 -3.67 6.65 11.49
C ASP A 63 -3.44 7.23 12.89
N GLU A 64 -2.44 8.08 13.08
CA GLU A 64 -2.19 8.82 14.33
C GLU A 64 -3.38 9.70 14.71
N TYR A 65 -3.93 10.43 13.75
CA TYR A 65 -5.09 11.28 14.02
C TYR A 65 -6.33 10.45 14.39
N VAL A 66 -6.68 9.45 13.61
CA VAL A 66 -7.89 8.66 13.88
C VAL A 66 -7.75 7.84 15.17
N THR A 67 -6.54 7.41 15.51
CA THR A 67 -6.29 6.57 16.68
C THR A 67 -6.11 7.40 17.96
N PHE A 68 -5.31 8.47 17.92
CA PHE A 68 -4.92 9.22 19.11
C PHE A 68 -5.40 10.66 19.12
N GLY A 69 -5.83 11.22 17.98
CA GLY A 69 -6.30 12.59 17.85
C GLY A 69 -5.17 13.61 17.69
N HIS A 70 -3.98 13.18 17.31
CA HIS A 70 -2.86 14.07 17.08
C HIS A 70 -3.05 14.88 15.79
N GLY A 71 -2.86 16.19 15.84
CA GLY A 71 -3.04 17.12 14.73
C GLY A 71 -4.48 17.55 14.50
N THR A 72 -4.71 18.21 13.39
CA THR A 72 -6.03 18.70 12.95
C THR A 72 -6.51 17.93 11.73
N LEU A 73 -7.81 17.88 11.51
CA LEU A 73 -8.37 17.24 10.33
C LEU A 73 -7.84 17.87 9.02
N GLU A 74 -7.66 19.17 9.00
CA GLU A 74 -7.15 19.93 7.86
C GLU A 74 -5.73 19.49 7.49
N GLU A 75 -4.83 19.44 8.47
CA GLU A 75 -3.44 18.96 8.29
C GLU A 75 -3.40 17.50 7.83
N VAL A 76 -4.27 16.67 8.38
CA VAL A 76 -4.34 15.24 8.01
C VAL A 76 -4.81 15.07 6.58
N MET A 77 -5.82 15.83 6.14
CA MET A 77 -6.30 15.77 4.75
C MET A 77 -5.28 16.33 3.76
N GLU A 78 -4.47 17.31 4.16
CA GLU A 78 -3.42 17.87 3.31
C GLU A 78 -2.21 16.93 3.19
N ARG A 79 -1.77 16.32 4.30
CA ARG A 79 -0.48 15.63 4.40
C ARG A 79 -0.58 14.10 4.43
N GLY A 80 -1.74 13.56 4.80
CA GLY A 80 -1.93 12.14 5.07
C GLY A 80 -2.27 11.29 3.85
N PHE A 81 -2.42 11.90 2.67
CA PHE A 81 -2.79 11.21 1.43
C PHE A 81 -1.84 11.55 0.30
N SER A 82 -1.63 10.60 -0.61
CA SER A 82 -1.02 10.81 -1.92
C SER A 82 -2.09 10.90 -3.01
N HIS A 83 -1.69 11.07 -4.26
CA HIS A 83 -2.56 11.06 -5.45
C HIS A 83 -3.72 12.09 -5.40
N GLY A 84 -3.60 13.13 -4.58
CA GLY A 84 -4.67 14.11 -4.42
C GLY A 84 -5.89 13.63 -3.61
N PHE A 85 -5.84 12.43 -3.04
CA PHE A 85 -6.98 11.81 -2.35
C PHE A 85 -7.46 12.57 -1.10
N GLY A 86 -6.61 13.42 -0.51
CA GLY A 86 -7.00 14.31 0.58
C GLY A 86 -8.06 15.34 0.20
N SER A 87 -8.22 15.66 -1.08
CA SER A 87 -9.25 16.60 -1.57
C SER A 87 -10.66 15.99 -1.61
N TYR A 88 -10.80 14.67 -1.54
CA TYR A 88 -12.10 14.00 -1.68
C TYR A 88 -12.94 14.11 -0.41
N ALA A 89 -14.17 14.62 -0.56
CA ALA A 89 -15.11 14.77 0.55
C ALA A 89 -15.39 13.44 1.27
N ALA A 90 -15.48 12.34 0.52
CA ALA A 90 -15.69 11.01 1.09
C ALA A 90 -14.52 10.54 1.96
N ASN A 91 -13.28 10.85 1.60
CA ASN A 91 -12.11 10.54 2.44
C ASN A 91 -12.10 11.39 3.72
N ARG A 92 -12.44 12.68 3.62
CA ARG A 92 -12.60 13.55 4.79
C ARG A 92 -13.67 13.02 5.75
N GLU A 93 -14.76 12.53 5.21
CA GLU A 93 -15.85 11.98 6.00
C GLU A 93 -15.44 10.65 6.66
N LEU A 94 -14.74 9.77 5.94
CA LEU A 94 -14.17 8.55 6.50
C LEU A 94 -13.27 8.83 7.70
N VAL A 95 -12.34 9.78 7.57
CA VAL A 95 -11.41 10.16 8.64
C VAL A 95 -12.16 10.71 9.87
N ARG A 96 -13.17 11.58 9.66
CA ARG A 96 -14.02 12.09 10.75
C ARG A 96 -14.74 10.96 11.47
N TRP A 97 -15.36 10.06 10.70
CA TRP A 97 -16.09 8.95 11.29
C TRP A 97 -15.15 8.02 12.08
N MET A 98 -14.00 7.68 11.53
CA MET A 98 -13.01 6.83 12.23
C MET A 98 -12.56 7.49 13.55
N ARG A 99 -12.26 8.79 13.54
CA ARG A 99 -11.90 9.53 14.75
C ARG A 99 -13.01 9.50 15.80
N ALA A 100 -14.24 9.81 15.41
CA ALA A 100 -15.41 9.78 16.29
C ALA A 100 -15.68 8.36 16.83
N HIS A 101 -15.56 7.33 15.96
CA HIS A 101 -15.72 5.94 16.36
C HIS A 101 -14.70 5.52 17.41
N ASN A 102 -13.46 6.00 17.32
CA ASN A 102 -12.38 5.65 18.24
C ASN A 102 -12.44 6.40 19.59
N GLU A 103 -13.23 7.46 19.68
CA GLU A 103 -13.33 8.27 20.88
C GLU A 103 -13.85 7.43 22.06
N GLY A 104 -13.13 7.46 23.17
CA GLY A 104 -13.47 6.69 24.39
C GLY A 104 -13.20 5.18 24.29
N ARG A 105 -12.76 4.64 23.15
CA ARG A 105 -12.48 3.20 23.01
C ARG A 105 -11.05 2.85 23.42
N PRO A 106 -10.84 1.69 24.04
CA PRO A 106 -9.49 1.16 24.28
C PRO A 106 -8.71 1.04 22.95
N VAL A 107 -7.39 1.24 23.00
CA VAL A 107 -6.52 1.22 21.79
C VAL A 107 -6.69 -0.06 20.96
N GLY A 108 -6.81 -1.21 21.60
CA GLY A 108 -6.97 -2.51 20.93
C GLY A 108 -8.32 -2.70 20.21
N GLU A 109 -9.30 -1.82 20.46
CA GLU A 109 -10.63 -1.87 19.81
C GLU A 109 -10.81 -0.79 18.74
N ARG A 110 -9.83 0.11 18.61
CA ARG A 110 -9.91 1.22 17.65
C ARG A 110 -9.78 0.75 16.24
N VAL A 111 -10.50 1.42 15.35
CA VAL A 111 -10.29 1.26 13.91
C VAL A 111 -9.03 1.99 13.47
N ARG A 112 -8.34 1.42 12.49
CA ARG A 112 -7.04 1.87 12.01
C ARG A 112 -7.11 2.22 10.53
N PHE A 113 -6.33 3.21 10.14
CA PHE A 113 -6.14 3.59 8.75
C PHE A 113 -4.75 3.13 8.27
N ALA A 114 -4.65 2.72 7.01
CA ALA A 114 -3.38 2.47 6.37
C ALA A 114 -3.37 2.98 4.93
N GLY A 115 -2.29 3.62 4.52
CA GLY A 115 -1.87 3.62 3.12
C GLY A 115 -1.14 2.31 2.85
N PHE A 116 -1.27 1.77 1.65
CA PHE A 116 -0.52 0.54 1.31
C PHE A 116 0.35 0.67 0.06
N ASP A 117 0.27 1.79 -0.65
CA ASP A 117 1.19 2.10 -1.75
C ASP A 117 2.55 2.56 -1.22
N GLY A 118 3.58 2.44 -2.04
CA GLY A 118 4.86 3.10 -1.76
C GLY A 118 4.73 4.63 -1.85
N PRO A 119 5.74 5.39 -1.36
CA PRO A 119 5.83 6.83 -1.57
C PRO A 119 6.16 7.15 -3.04
N LEU A 120 5.19 6.92 -3.92
CA LEU A 120 5.29 6.97 -5.37
C LEU A 120 4.16 7.77 -5.97
N GLU A 121 4.48 8.52 -7.02
CA GLU A 121 3.52 9.21 -7.89
C GLU A 121 3.77 8.81 -9.35
N ILE A 122 2.83 9.10 -10.25
CA ILE A 122 3.01 8.83 -11.69
C ILE A 122 4.27 9.50 -12.23
N SER A 123 4.61 10.67 -11.71
CA SER A 123 5.76 11.48 -12.14
C SER A 123 7.08 11.13 -11.49
N GLY A 124 7.12 10.26 -10.48
CA GLY A 124 8.36 9.94 -9.78
C GLY A 124 8.18 9.19 -8.47
N ALA A 125 9.23 9.18 -7.68
CA ALA A 125 9.28 8.57 -6.35
C ALA A 125 9.86 9.55 -5.35
N GLU A 126 9.47 9.40 -4.09
CA GLU A 126 10.08 10.15 -2.99
C GLU A 126 11.52 9.67 -2.72
N SER A 127 12.29 10.50 -2.01
CA SER A 127 13.60 10.13 -1.50
C SER A 127 13.49 8.95 -0.51
N PRO A 128 14.44 8.01 -0.52
CA PRO A 128 14.46 6.93 0.48
C PRO A 128 14.80 7.44 1.89
N ARG A 129 15.20 8.71 2.05
CA ARG A 129 15.68 9.30 3.30
C ARG A 129 14.75 9.07 4.46
N GLN A 130 13.48 9.43 4.34
CA GLN A 130 12.53 9.33 5.45
C GLN A 130 12.45 7.89 5.99
N ALA A 131 12.25 6.92 5.11
CA ALA A 131 12.11 5.54 5.51
C ALA A 131 13.42 4.95 6.07
N LEU A 132 14.53 5.25 5.41
CA LEU A 132 15.82 4.69 5.78
C LEU A 132 16.37 5.28 7.08
N SER A 133 16.23 6.61 7.30
CA SER A 133 16.62 7.24 8.55
C SER A 133 15.75 6.79 9.71
N ALA A 134 14.43 6.68 9.51
CA ALA A 134 13.53 6.22 10.57
C ALA A 134 13.80 4.76 10.99
N LEU A 135 14.14 3.87 10.04
CA LEU A 135 14.56 2.50 10.36
C LEU A 135 15.89 2.51 11.14
N TYR A 136 16.86 3.29 10.66
CA TYR A 136 18.16 3.41 11.31
C TYR A 136 18.03 3.93 12.75
N ASP A 137 17.28 5.02 12.95
CA ASP A 137 17.09 5.65 14.26
C ASP A 137 16.41 4.67 15.23
N HIS A 138 15.37 3.95 14.78
CA HIS A 138 14.73 2.92 15.58
C HIS A 138 15.70 1.83 16.04
N LEU A 139 16.57 1.33 15.15
CA LEU A 139 17.56 0.32 15.51
C LEU A 139 18.66 0.90 16.41
N ALA A 140 19.13 2.12 16.13
CA ALA A 140 20.19 2.76 16.90
C ALA A 140 19.79 3.03 18.37
N GLU A 141 18.50 3.18 18.66
CA GLU A 141 17.98 3.30 20.02
C GLU A 141 17.91 1.95 20.77
N GLN A 142 17.91 0.82 20.05
CA GLN A 142 17.58 -0.48 20.61
C GLN A 142 18.74 -1.48 20.63
N VAL A 143 19.78 -1.28 19.76
CA VAL A 143 20.88 -2.22 19.61
C VAL A 143 22.23 -1.55 19.88
N GLU A 144 23.25 -2.36 20.18
CA GLU A 144 24.61 -1.88 20.32
C GLU A 144 25.13 -1.28 19.01
N ALA A 145 25.88 -0.18 19.10
CA ALA A 145 26.31 0.60 17.94
C ALA A 145 27.18 -0.18 16.95
N ASP A 146 27.91 -1.18 17.41
CA ASP A 146 28.77 -2.06 16.58
C ASP A 146 27.97 -3.10 15.77
N LEU A 147 26.69 -3.30 16.06
CA LEU A 147 25.79 -4.10 15.22
C LEU A 147 25.23 -3.33 14.02
N LEU A 148 25.28 -2.00 14.05
CA LEU A 148 24.77 -1.18 12.95
C LEU A 148 25.70 -1.26 11.73
N PRO A 149 25.17 -1.42 10.51
CA PRO A 149 25.98 -1.56 9.29
C PRO A 149 26.73 -0.29 8.90
N CYS A 150 26.32 0.87 9.45
CA CYS A 150 26.96 2.15 9.20
C CYS A 150 26.67 3.14 10.34
N THR A 151 27.31 4.33 10.30
CA THR A 151 26.96 5.45 11.18
C THR A 151 25.87 6.33 10.54
N ALA A 152 25.12 7.08 11.35
CA ALA A 152 24.14 8.07 10.88
C ALA A 152 24.77 9.08 9.91
N GLY A 153 26.01 9.55 10.20
CA GLY A 153 26.75 10.47 9.33
C GLY A 153 27.12 9.84 7.98
N ASN A 154 27.42 8.54 7.93
CA ASN A 154 27.67 7.85 6.66
C ASN A 154 26.35 7.70 5.86
N LEU A 155 25.27 7.35 6.53
CA LEU A 155 23.96 7.25 5.92
C LEU A 155 23.53 8.59 5.28
N ASP A 156 23.64 9.69 6.03
CA ASP A 156 23.29 11.02 5.53
C ASP A 156 24.17 11.47 4.36
N ARG A 157 25.47 11.20 4.43
CA ARG A 157 26.43 11.48 3.34
C ARG A 157 26.03 10.74 2.05
N LEU A 158 25.66 9.46 2.15
CA LEU A 158 25.27 8.64 0.99
C LEU A 158 23.92 9.08 0.40
N LEU A 159 22.95 9.46 1.24
CA LEU A 159 21.67 9.99 0.80
C LEU A 159 21.82 11.32 0.06
N GLY A 160 22.76 12.17 0.47
CA GLY A 160 22.96 13.49 -0.13
C GLY A 160 21.72 14.38 0.02
N SER A 161 21.44 15.22 -0.96
CA SER A 161 20.20 16.01 -1.01
C SER A 161 19.05 15.25 -1.65
N ASP A 162 17.81 15.57 -1.29
CA ASP A 162 16.63 14.87 -1.81
C ASP A 162 16.29 15.21 -3.28
N GLY A 163 16.70 16.41 -3.75
CA GLY A 163 16.39 16.88 -5.11
C GLY A 163 16.72 15.88 -6.23
N PRO A 164 17.91 15.26 -6.26
CA PRO A 164 18.24 14.25 -7.27
C PRO A 164 17.39 12.97 -7.20
N TRP A 165 16.89 12.60 -6.01
CA TRP A 165 15.98 11.47 -5.85
C TRP A 165 14.59 11.77 -6.37
N THR A 166 14.09 12.98 -6.12
CA THR A 166 12.71 13.39 -6.43
C THR A 166 12.58 14.11 -7.78
N ALA A 167 13.63 14.14 -8.59
CA ALA A 167 13.65 14.82 -9.88
C ALA A 167 12.59 14.23 -10.84
N PRO A 168 11.52 14.97 -11.21
CA PRO A 168 10.43 14.43 -12.03
C PRO A 168 10.89 14.11 -13.45
N GLU A 169 11.95 14.74 -13.93
CA GLU A 169 12.54 14.46 -15.25
C GLU A 169 13.06 13.04 -15.37
N ALA A 170 13.44 12.40 -14.24
CA ALA A 170 13.94 11.02 -14.23
C ALA A 170 12.89 10.01 -14.75
N MET A 171 11.60 10.34 -14.66
CA MET A 171 10.56 9.47 -15.20
C MET A 171 10.65 9.40 -16.75
N MET A 172 10.96 10.49 -17.41
CA MET A 172 11.08 10.56 -18.89
C MET A 172 12.51 10.29 -19.38
N ASP A 173 13.52 10.65 -18.58
CA ASP A 173 14.94 10.49 -18.90
C ASP A 173 15.67 9.69 -17.81
N PRO A 174 15.93 8.39 -18.03
CA PRO A 174 16.63 7.53 -17.07
C PRO A 174 18.02 8.05 -16.66
N ALA A 175 18.70 8.83 -17.50
CA ALA A 175 20.02 9.38 -17.20
C ALA A 175 19.97 10.47 -16.09
N ARG A 176 18.79 11.00 -15.79
CA ARG A 176 18.57 11.97 -14.70
C ARG A 176 18.38 11.30 -13.34
N SER A 177 18.20 9.99 -13.30
CA SER A 177 18.00 9.24 -12.06
C SER A 177 19.32 8.89 -11.39
N VAL A 178 19.42 9.13 -10.10
CA VAL A 178 20.59 8.74 -9.26
C VAL A 178 20.56 7.26 -8.83
N GLY A 179 19.51 6.52 -9.19
CA GLY A 179 19.26 5.17 -8.66
C GLY A 179 20.30 4.11 -9.01
N ARG A 180 21.27 4.42 -9.89
CA ARG A 180 22.43 3.56 -10.22
C ARG A 180 23.77 4.20 -9.90
N SER A 181 23.79 5.28 -9.10
CA SER A 181 25.05 5.82 -8.58
C SER A 181 25.73 4.83 -7.63
N ALA A 182 27.01 5.04 -7.33
CA ALA A 182 27.75 4.23 -6.37
C ALA A 182 27.12 4.31 -4.97
N GLU A 183 26.70 5.53 -4.57
CA GLU A 183 26.03 5.81 -3.30
C GLU A 183 24.68 5.08 -3.21
N ALA A 184 23.87 5.12 -4.27
CA ALA A 184 22.60 4.38 -4.32
C ALA A 184 22.83 2.87 -4.23
N GLY A 185 23.91 2.36 -4.82
CA GLY A 185 24.33 0.97 -4.70
C GLY A 185 24.68 0.58 -3.27
N GLU A 186 25.45 1.41 -2.57
CA GLU A 186 25.85 1.22 -1.16
C GLU A 186 24.61 1.31 -0.25
N LEU A 187 23.73 2.30 -0.45
CA LEU A 187 22.47 2.43 0.30
C LEU A 187 21.57 1.20 0.18
N ARG A 188 21.57 0.51 -0.96
CA ARG A 188 20.80 -0.73 -1.13
C ARG A 188 21.32 -1.86 -0.26
N LEU A 189 22.64 -1.98 -0.09
CA LEU A 189 23.26 -2.96 0.81
C LEU A 189 22.97 -2.59 2.26
N ILE A 190 23.16 -1.34 2.64
CA ILE A 190 22.85 -0.86 3.99
C ILE A 190 21.36 -1.09 4.34
N ALA A 191 20.44 -0.82 3.42
CA ALA A 191 19.01 -1.05 3.65
C ALA A 191 18.69 -2.54 3.86
N ASP A 192 19.32 -3.44 3.10
CA ASP A 192 19.18 -4.89 3.25
C ASP A 192 19.76 -5.36 4.60
N ASP A 193 20.93 -4.86 4.98
CA ASP A 193 21.59 -5.17 6.26
C ASP A 193 20.76 -4.65 7.45
N LEU A 194 20.19 -3.44 7.37
CA LEU A 194 19.30 -2.90 8.43
C LEU A 194 18.04 -3.73 8.58
N VAL A 195 17.41 -4.16 7.48
CA VAL A 195 16.23 -5.05 7.53
C VAL A 195 16.64 -6.41 8.11
N SER A 196 17.77 -6.96 7.71
CA SER A 196 18.28 -8.22 8.26
C SER A 196 18.57 -8.12 9.76
N LEU A 197 19.12 -6.98 10.22
CA LEU A 197 19.33 -6.71 11.63
C LEU A 197 18.01 -6.61 12.40
N LEU A 198 17.01 -5.89 11.85
CA LEU A 198 15.69 -5.78 12.44
C LEU A 198 15.05 -7.17 12.62
N ASP A 199 15.11 -8.02 11.59
CA ASP A 199 14.58 -9.38 11.63
C ASP A 199 15.32 -10.26 12.66
N ALA A 200 16.64 -10.17 12.71
CA ALA A 200 17.47 -10.90 13.66
C ALA A 200 17.19 -10.48 15.12
N GLN A 201 16.93 -9.22 15.34
CA GLN A 201 16.67 -8.64 16.67
C GLN A 201 15.15 -8.67 17.05
N ALA A 202 14.25 -9.03 16.14
CA ALA A 202 12.80 -9.02 16.38
C ALA A 202 12.38 -9.74 17.67
N PRO A 203 12.93 -10.92 18.05
CA PRO A 203 12.57 -11.58 19.29
C PRO A 203 12.89 -10.75 20.56
N TYR A 204 13.98 -9.98 20.54
CA TYR A 204 14.36 -9.05 21.59
C TYR A 204 13.49 -7.77 21.53
N LEU A 205 13.33 -7.19 20.34
CA LEU A 205 12.59 -5.94 20.15
C LEU A 205 11.11 -6.03 20.56
N VAL A 206 10.47 -7.18 20.34
CA VAL A 206 9.08 -7.43 20.80
C VAL A 206 8.95 -7.26 22.33
N GLY A 207 10.00 -7.57 23.09
CA GLY A 207 10.02 -7.39 24.54
C GLY A 207 10.47 -6.00 24.99
N ALA A 208 11.33 -5.32 24.23
CA ALA A 208 11.91 -4.03 24.55
C ALA A 208 11.02 -2.85 24.09
N THR A 209 10.27 -3.04 22.99
CA THR A 209 9.36 -2.03 22.44
C THR A 209 7.93 -2.58 22.33
N SER A 210 7.03 -1.83 21.72
CA SER A 210 5.68 -2.32 21.45
C SER A 210 5.61 -3.05 20.09
N ARG A 211 4.63 -3.93 19.93
CA ARG A 211 4.32 -4.54 18.62
C ARG A 211 4.01 -3.50 17.54
N ALA A 212 3.47 -2.34 17.91
CA ALA A 212 3.16 -1.27 16.99
C ALA A 212 4.45 -0.59 16.50
N GLU A 213 5.40 -0.33 17.38
CA GLU A 213 6.70 0.26 17.02
C GLU A 213 7.52 -0.69 16.14
N LEU A 214 7.59 -1.97 16.49
CA LEU A 214 8.25 -2.97 15.63
C LEU A 214 7.62 -3.02 14.24
N ALA A 215 6.31 -3.07 14.18
CA ALA A 215 5.59 -3.11 12.91
C ALA A 215 5.76 -1.82 12.07
N GLN A 216 5.99 -0.67 12.72
CA GLN A 216 6.33 0.58 12.06
C GLN A 216 7.76 0.55 11.54
N ALA A 217 8.72 0.03 12.30
CA ALA A 217 10.09 -0.19 11.84
C ALA A 217 10.15 -1.14 10.63
N GLU A 218 9.38 -2.23 10.67
CA GLU A 218 9.23 -3.13 9.52
C GLU A 218 8.64 -2.41 8.29
N LEU A 219 7.67 -1.49 8.47
CA LEU A 219 7.13 -0.68 7.38
C LEU A 219 8.21 0.22 6.79
N TYR A 220 9.01 0.88 7.62
CA TYR A 220 10.14 1.69 7.16
C TYR A 220 11.15 0.85 6.38
N GLY A 221 11.50 -0.33 6.86
CA GLY A 221 12.41 -1.26 6.18
C GLY A 221 11.91 -1.67 4.79
N ARG A 222 10.65 -2.13 4.71
CA ARG A 222 10.02 -2.50 3.42
C ARG A 222 9.97 -1.33 2.46
N THR A 223 9.66 -0.14 2.96
CA THR A 223 9.56 1.08 2.14
C THR A 223 10.93 1.54 1.64
N ALA A 224 11.95 1.56 2.50
CA ALA A 224 13.32 1.93 2.11
C ALA A 224 13.86 1.01 1.01
N VAL A 225 13.78 -0.30 1.22
CA VAL A 225 14.20 -1.31 0.23
C VAL A 225 13.40 -1.18 -1.07
N GLY A 226 12.09 -0.96 -0.97
CA GLY A 226 11.20 -0.78 -2.12
C GLY A 226 11.57 0.46 -2.94
N LEU A 227 11.75 1.63 -2.29
CA LEU A 227 12.16 2.88 -2.93
C LEU A 227 13.52 2.77 -3.62
N LEU A 228 14.53 2.21 -2.93
CA LEU A 228 15.85 2.02 -3.52
C LEU A 228 15.84 1.08 -4.73
N ARG A 229 14.98 0.05 -4.73
CA ARG A 229 14.74 -0.81 -5.90
C ARG A 229 14.02 -0.05 -7.02
N TYR A 230 13.04 0.78 -6.69
CA TYR A 230 12.32 1.59 -7.65
C TYR A 230 13.26 2.58 -8.33
N HIS A 231 14.07 3.33 -7.57
CA HIS A 231 15.07 4.25 -8.12
C HIS A 231 16.11 3.55 -9.00
N HIS A 232 16.53 2.35 -8.61
CA HIS A 232 17.45 1.56 -9.45
C HIS A 232 16.85 1.27 -10.84
N TRP A 233 15.57 0.89 -10.89
CA TRP A 233 14.90 0.64 -12.16
C TRP A 233 14.46 1.92 -12.85
N LEU A 234 14.29 3.02 -12.15
CA LEU A 234 14.07 4.34 -12.74
C LEU A 234 15.26 4.77 -13.61
N ALA A 235 16.48 4.39 -13.24
CA ALA A 235 17.70 4.60 -13.99
C ALA A 235 17.97 3.55 -15.09
N ASP A 236 17.05 2.61 -15.33
CA ASP A 236 17.19 1.58 -16.36
C ASP A 236 16.87 2.13 -17.75
N THR A 237 17.73 1.89 -18.74
CA THR A 237 17.54 2.32 -20.13
C THR A 237 16.89 1.27 -21.02
N SER A 238 16.61 0.08 -20.47
CA SER A 238 16.02 -1.03 -21.25
C SER A 238 14.52 -0.81 -21.54
N PRO A 239 13.97 -1.41 -22.60
CA PRO A 239 12.53 -1.37 -22.89
C PRO A 239 11.65 -1.93 -21.76
N ALA A 240 12.20 -2.76 -20.87
CA ALA A 240 11.48 -3.35 -19.74
C ALA A 240 11.35 -2.41 -18.52
N ARG A 241 11.93 -1.20 -18.57
CA ARG A 241 11.99 -0.24 -17.47
C ARG A 241 10.62 0.00 -16.81
N ILE A 242 9.63 0.41 -17.56
CA ILE A 242 8.29 0.74 -17.02
C ILE A 242 7.61 -0.51 -16.43
N THR A 243 7.69 -1.64 -17.10
CA THR A 243 7.18 -2.92 -16.56
C THR A 243 7.82 -3.27 -15.22
N ARG A 244 9.12 -3.03 -15.05
CA ARG A 244 9.83 -3.25 -13.79
C ARG A 244 9.39 -2.28 -12.70
N LEU A 245 9.22 -1.00 -13.03
CA LEU A 245 8.72 0.02 -12.10
C LEU A 245 7.33 -0.34 -11.58
N LEU A 246 6.39 -0.66 -12.48
CA LEU A 246 5.06 -1.12 -12.10
C LEU A 246 5.11 -2.39 -11.23
N GLY A 247 5.96 -3.34 -11.60
CA GLY A 247 6.13 -4.57 -10.82
C GLY A 247 6.71 -4.34 -9.42
N VAL A 248 7.63 -3.39 -9.24
CA VAL A 248 8.18 -3.02 -7.93
C VAL A 248 7.12 -2.31 -7.08
N ARG A 249 6.36 -1.37 -7.66
CA ARG A 249 5.25 -0.69 -6.96
C ARG A 249 4.24 -1.71 -6.43
N ASP A 250 3.75 -2.61 -7.29
CA ASP A 250 2.79 -3.64 -6.88
C ASP A 250 3.37 -4.65 -5.88
N GLN A 251 4.68 -4.88 -5.92
CA GLN A 251 5.36 -5.68 -4.89
C GLN A 251 5.34 -4.97 -3.53
N MET A 252 5.60 -3.66 -3.48
CA MET A 252 5.51 -2.87 -2.24
C MET A 252 4.09 -2.90 -1.69
N MET A 253 3.09 -2.66 -2.54
CA MET A 253 1.68 -2.77 -2.18
C MET A 253 1.34 -4.13 -1.57
N ALA A 254 1.75 -5.22 -2.22
CA ALA A 254 1.49 -6.57 -1.74
C ALA A 254 2.12 -6.85 -0.38
N HIS A 255 3.37 -6.43 -0.15
CA HIS A 255 4.05 -6.63 1.12
C HIS A 255 3.37 -5.85 2.25
N ASN A 256 2.91 -4.61 1.98
CA ASN A 256 2.17 -3.82 2.94
C ASN A 256 0.82 -4.46 3.28
N LEU A 257 0.07 -4.94 2.28
CA LEU A 257 -1.20 -5.63 2.51
C LEU A 257 -1.05 -6.93 3.30
N LEU A 258 0.00 -7.72 3.04
CA LEU A 258 0.28 -8.94 3.80
C LEU A 258 0.57 -8.61 5.26
N ALA A 259 1.42 -7.61 5.53
CA ALA A 259 1.72 -7.17 6.90
C ALA A 259 0.48 -6.63 7.64
N LEU A 260 -0.45 -5.97 6.95
CA LEU A 260 -1.73 -5.55 7.53
C LEU A 260 -2.63 -6.76 7.82
N ALA A 261 -2.72 -7.71 6.89
CA ALA A 261 -3.52 -8.91 7.05
C ALA A 261 -3.05 -9.80 8.21
N ASP A 262 -1.76 -9.81 8.52
CA ASP A 262 -1.21 -10.54 9.67
C ASP A 262 -1.71 -10.01 11.02
N ARG A 263 -2.14 -8.74 11.07
CA ARG A 263 -2.70 -8.12 12.28
C ARG A 263 -4.20 -8.32 12.44
N GLY A 264 -4.93 -8.65 11.37
CA GLY A 264 -6.37 -8.88 11.41
C GLY A 264 -7.05 -8.64 10.06
N PRO A 265 -8.39 -8.76 10.01
CA PRO A 265 -9.14 -8.51 8.79
C PRO A 265 -9.01 -7.05 8.35
N VAL A 266 -8.78 -6.83 7.04
CA VAL A 266 -8.61 -5.52 6.42
C VAL A 266 -9.53 -5.36 5.20
N LEU A 267 -10.23 -4.22 5.12
CA LEU A 267 -10.87 -3.76 3.88
C LEU A 267 -9.84 -2.99 3.07
N VAL A 268 -9.60 -3.42 1.85
CA VAL A 268 -8.67 -2.79 0.91
C VAL A 268 -9.45 -2.09 -0.19
N HIS A 269 -9.10 -0.85 -0.51
CA HIS A 269 -9.71 -0.12 -1.63
C HIS A 269 -8.63 0.46 -2.53
N ALA A 270 -8.70 0.12 -3.81
CA ALA A 270 -7.74 0.54 -4.82
C ALA A 270 -8.30 0.42 -6.22
N HIS A 271 -7.59 0.99 -7.20
CA HIS A 271 -7.89 0.77 -8.60
C HIS A 271 -7.83 -0.72 -8.97
N ASN A 272 -8.74 -1.16 -9.82
CA ASN A 272 -8.85 -2.57 -10.25
C ASN A 272 -7.54 -3.16 -10.78
N SER A 273 -6.68 -2.35 -11.41
CA SER A 273 -5.39 -2.81 -11.95
C SER A 273 -4.44 -3.35 -10.89
N HIS A 274 -4.57 -2.90 -9.63
CA HIS A 274 -3.74 -3.35 -8.51
C HIS A 274 -4.32 -4.56 -7.78
N LEU A 275 -5.63 -4.79 -7.89
CA LEU A 275 -6.34 -5.84 -7.14
C LEU A 275 -6.73 -7.05 -8.00
N GLN A 276 -6.66 -6.96 -9.32
CA GLN A 276 -7.03 -8.08 -10.20
C GLN A 276 -6.08 -9.26 -10.04
N ARG A 277 -6.59 -10.48 -10.30
CA ARG A 277 -5.86 -11.73 -10.10
C ARG A 277 -5.04 -12.17 -11.31
N GLU A 278 -5.30 -11.57 -12.45
CA GLU A 278 -4.58 -11.79 -13.69
C GLU A 278 -3.50 -10.73 -13.89
N ARG A 279 -2.72 -10.86 -14.96
CA ARG A 279 -1.74 -9.83 -15.31
C ARG A 279 -2.47 -8.53 -15.62
N SER A 280 -1.99 -7.45 -15.05
CA SER A 280 -2.42 -6.10 -15.37
C SER A 280 -1.77 -5.65 -16.66
N SER A 281 -2.47 -4.83 -17.43
CA SER A 281 -1.94 -4.24 -18.65
C SER A 281 -2.36 -2.79 -18.79
N MET A 282 -1.46 -1.97 -19.32
CA MET A 282 -1.73 -0.57 -19.64
C MET A 282 -1.02 -0.19 -20.93
N ARG A 283 -1.70 0.57 -21.78
CA ARG A 283 -1.07 1.15 -22.97
C ARG A 283 -0.53 2.53 -22.64
N MET A 284 0.79 2.66 -22.72
CA MET A 284 1.51 3.92 -22.50
C MET A 284 2.23 4.34 -23.78
N TRP A 285 3.00 5.43 -23.72
CA TRP A 285 3.78 5.93 -24.88
C TRP A 285 4.81 4.95 -25.43
N GLN A 286 5.26 3.98 -24.61
CA GLN A 286 6.19 2.92 -25.00
C GLN A 286 5.49 1.65 -25.51
N GLY A 287 4.16 1.63 -25.62
CA GLY A 287 3.35 0.50 -26.07
C GLY A 287 2.53 -0.16 -24.96
N LEU A 288 2.20 -1.45 -25.16
CA LEU A 288 1.46 -2.24 -24.17
C LEU A 288 2.44 -2.74 -23.10
N MET A 289 2.18 -2.37 -21.84
CA MET A 289 2.89 -2.85 -20.66
C MET A 289 2.05 -3.91 -19.96
N GLU A 290 2.67 -4.99 -19.53
CA GLU A 290 2.02 -6.03 -18.73
C GLU A 290 2.88 -6.33 -17.49
N TRP A 291 2.23 -6.43 -16.33
CA TRP A 291 2.91 -6.76 -15.06
C TRP A 291 1.99 -7.58 -14.14
N TRP A 292 2.57 -8.20 -13.11
CA TRP A 292 1.81 -8.85 -12.06
C TRP A 292 1.44 -7.83 -10.98
N SER A 293 0.14 -7.61 -10.81
CA SER A 293 -0.40 -6.72 -9.79
C SER A 293 -0.20 -7.26 -8.36
N ALA A 294 -0.57 -6.48 -7.35
CA ALA A 294 -0.52 -6.88 -5.95
C ALA A 294 -1.50 -8.01 -5.63
N GLY A 295 -2.66 -8.04 -6.28
CA GLY A 295 -3.73 -9.02 -6.01
C GLY A 295 -3.28 -10.48 -5.99
N PRO A 296 -2.57 -11.02 -7.02
CA PRO A 296 -2.09 -12.40 -7.01
C PRO A 296 -1.02 -12.70 -5.95
N ARG A 297 -0.31 -11.70 -5.47
CA ARG A 297 0.76 -11.84 -4.48
C ARG A 297 0.22 -11.91 -3.07
N VAL A 298 -0.92 -11.28 -2.83
CA VAL A 298 -1.67 -11.37 -1.56
C VAL A 298 -2.46 -12.67 -1.56
N ARG A 299 -1.78 -13.81 -1.42
CA ARG A 299 -2.39 -15.14 -1.29
C ARG A 299 -2.99 -15.31 0.11
N VAL A 300 -4.04 -14.57 0.40
CA VAL A 300 -4.90 -14.92 1.54
C VAL A 300 -5.86 -16.00 1.05
N PRO A 301 -6.11 -17.07 1.80
CA PRO A 301 -7.12 -18.05 1.44
C PRO A 301 -8.44 -17.31 1.23
N ALA A 302 -8.87 -17.21 -0.01
CA ALA A 302 -10.07 -16.48 -0.34
C ALA A 302 -10.90 -17.37 -1.24
N HIS A 303 -12.12 -17.57 -0.84
CA HIS A 303 -13.11 -18.38 -1.50
C HIS A 303 -13.62 -17.67 -2.76
N ARG A 304 -13.93 -18.46 -3.77
CA ARG A 304 -14.43 -17.97 -5.07
C ARG A 304 -15.79 -17.30 -4.89
N VAL A 305 -15.92 -16.03 -5.23
CA VAL A 305 -17.19 -15.49 -5.70
C VAL A 305 -17.39 -16.03 -7.10
N GLY A 306 -18.38 -16.91 -7.27
CA GLY A 306 -18.69 -17.50 -8.57
C GLY A 306 -19.05 -16.42 -9.57
N HIS A 307 -18.29 -16.34 -10.65
CA HIS A 307 -18.77 -15.68 -11.85
C HIS A 307 -19.90 -16.55 -12.43
N THR A 308 -21.10 -16.04 -12.54
CA THR A 308 -22.05 -16.54 -13.52
C THR A 308 -21.55 -16.11 -14.89
N ALA A 309 -20.63 -16.89 -15.43
CA ALA A 309 -20.28 -16.80 -16.83
C ALA A 309 -21.39 -17.44 -17.64
N SER A 310 -21.90 -16.70 -18.61
CA SER A 310 -22.74 -17.24 -19.69
C SER A 310 -22.02 -18.44 -20.36
N PRO A 311 -22.72 -19.52 -20.71
CA PRO A 311 -22.06 -20.74 -21.14
C PRO A 311 -21.53 -20.60 -22.57
N ARG A 312 -20.23 -20.56 -22.74
CA ARG A 312 -19.56 -21.00 -23.98
C ARG A 312 -18.49 -22.01 -23.62
N GLY A 313 -18.65 -23.21 -24.17
CA GLY A 313 -18.04 -24.46 -23.82
C GLY A 313 -16.53 -24.55 -23.96
N GLY A 314 -16.00 -25.53 -23.24
CA GLY A 314 -14.73 -26.21 -23.51
C GLY A 314 -13.78 -26.29 -22.34
N GLY A 315 -13.74 -27.45 -21.67
CA GLY A 315 -12.53 -28.07 -21.09
C GLY A 315 -11.88 -27.39 -19.88
N ALA A 316 -12.21 -27.85 -18.67
CA ALA A 316 -11.52 -27.46 -17.45
C ALA A 316 -10.74 -28.65 -16.86
N THR A 317 -9.49 -28.41 -16.48
CA THR A 317 -8.77 -29.19 -15.45
C THR A 317 -8.81 -28.46 -14.10
N PRO A 318 -8.93 -29.15 -12.96
CA PRO A 318 -9.10 -28.52 -11.66
C PRO A 318 -7.77 -28.22 -10.99
N GLY A 319 -7.66 -27.05 -10.39
CA GLY A 319 -6.56 -26.73 -9.48
C GLY A 319 -6.45 -25.26 -9.14
N GLU A 320 -6.55 -25.00 -7.86
CA GLU A 320 -6.05 -23.84 -7.11
C GLU A 320 -7.01 -22.73 -6.68
N CYS A 321 -7.06 -22.59 -5.37
CA CYS A 321 -7.84 -21.62 -4.59
C CYS A 321 -7.24 -20.21 -4.61
N GLY A 322 -8.06 -19.18 -4.65
CA GLY A 322 -7.60 -17.81 -4.67
C GLY A 322 -8.55 -16.77 -4.06
N GLY A 323 -8.04 -15.60 -3.73
CA GLY A 323 -8.68 -14.49 -3.03
C GLY A 323 -9.91 -13.89 -3.71
N GLY A 324 -10.90 -13.48 -2.92
CA GLY A 324 -12.13 -12.86 -3.41
C GLY A 324 -11.96 -11.36 -3.68
N VAL A 325 -12.19 -10.94 -4.91
CA VAL A 325 -12.32 -9.53 -5.31
C VAL A 325 -13.78 -9.30 -5.67
N VAL A 326 -14.42 -8.35 -4.95
CA VAL A 326 -15.76 -7.88 -5.32
C VAL A 326 -15.60 -6.70 -6.27
N ARG A 327 -16.07 -6.82 -7.51
CA ARG A 327 -16.13 -5.71 -8.48
C ARG A 327 -17.50 -5.05 -8.43
N ALA A 328 -17.52 -3.74 -8.28
CA ALA A 328 -18.71 -2.95 -8.57
C ALA A 328 -18.90 -2.90 -10.10
N GLY A 329 -19.95 -3.52 -10.59
CA GLY A 329 -20.25 -3.54 -12.02
C GLY A 329 -20.78 -2.19 -12.50
N SER A 330 -20.11 -1.57 -13.47
CA SER A 330 -20.69 -0.47 -14.25
C SER A 330 -21.74 -1.05 -15.22
N GLY A 331 -23.03 -0.79 -14.93
CA GLY A 331 -24.09 -1.00 -15.90
C GLY A 331 -23.92 -0.03 -17.08
N ALA A 332 -23.49 -0.54 -18.22
CA ALA A 332 -23.53 0.21 -19.47
C ALA A 332 -24.97 0.44 -19.89
N VAL A 333 -25.44 1.68 -19.80
CA VAL A 333 -26.69 2.12 -20.42
C VAL A 333 -26.40 2.33 -21.89
N CYS A 334 -26.84 1.39 -22.73
CA CYS A 334 -26.92 1.60 -24.17
C CYS A 334 -28.01 2.65 -24.46
N GLY A 335 -27.63 3.89 -24.65
CA GLY A 335 -28.47 4.92 -25.22
C GLY A 335 -28.63 4.69 -26.73
N GLY A 336 -29.79 4.20 -27.14
CA GLY A 336 -30.21 4.22 -28.53
C GLY A 336 -30.45 5.66 -28.99
N ARG A 337 -29.97 5.99 -30.16
CA ARG A 337 -30.40 7.18 -30.92
C ARG A 337 -31.50 6.78 -31.91
N PRO A 338 -32.43 7.71 -32.20
CA PRO A 338 -33.24 7.58 -33.39
C PRO A 338 -32.46 7.80 -34.67
#